data_9ba108e9b685693b2e797d89ffa73025
#
_entry.id   9ba108e9b685693b2e797d89ffa73025
#
_cell.length_a   1.000
_cell.length_b   1.000
_cell.length_c   1.000
_cell.angle_alpha   90.00
_cell.angle_beta   90.00
_cell.angle_gamma   90.00
#
_symmetry.space_group_name_H-M   'P 1'
#
loop_
_entity.id
_entity.type
_entity.pdbx_description
1 polymer ?
#
loop_
_entity_poly.entity_id
_entity_poly.type
_entity_poly.pdbx_seq_one_letter_code
_entity_poly.pdbx_strand_id
1 'polypeptide(L)'
;MCIRDRELENEYMPKIKVIGVGGGGGNAVNRMVATEVKNVEFIAINTDEHVLRLSKASQKIQIGEKLTRGKGAGSMPQIGQEAAEESRDEIAALLKDTDMVFVTAGMGGGTGTGAAPVVAKIAKDMGILTVGVVTKPFAFEGKRRMTQAEQGIAELSACVDSLIIVPNERLKYVSDTSITLQNAFAIADDVLR
;
A
#
# COMPACT_ATOMS: atom_id res chain seq x y z
N MET A 1 -29.96 -6.23 29.87
CA MET A 1 -29.08 -6.36 28.71
C MET A 1 -28.71 -7.84 28.62
N CYS A 2 -29.25 -8.54 27.64
CA CYS A 2 -29.16 -10.01 27.56
C CYS A 2 -27.79 -10.44 26.98
N ILE A 3 -27.27 -11.57 27.46
CA ILE A 3 -26.00 -12.17 27.01
C ILE A 3 -25.97 -12.38 25.46
N ARG A 4 -27.15 -12.59 24.86
CA ARG A 4 -27.32 -12.71 23.40
C ARG A 4 -26.85 -11.49 22.59
N ASP A 5 -26.95 -10.29 23.14
CA ASP A 5 -26.60 -9.06 22.40
C ASP A 5 -25.10 -8.88 22.26
N ARG A 6 -24.27 -9.47 23.17
CA ARG A 6 -22.81 -9.43 23.07
C ARG A 6 -22.21 -10.43 22.07
N GLU A 7 -22.89 -11.57 21.88
CA GLU A 7 -22.42 -12.57 20.89
C GLU A 7 -22.73 -12.11 19.47
N LEU A 8 -23.85 -11.39 19.27
CA LEU A 8 -24.21 -10.82 17.97
C LEU A 8 -23.32 -9.64 17.54
N GLU A 9 -22.82 -8.84 18.48
CA GLU A 9 -21.89 -7.75 18.19
C GLU A 9 -20.52 -8.25 17.71
N ASN A 10 -20.10 -9.45 18.11
CA ASN A 10 -18.82 -10.04 17.68
C ASN A 10 -18.91 -10.74 16.30
N GLU A 11 -20.11 -11.09 15.84
CA GLU A 11 -20.31 -11.83 14.58
C GLU A 11 -20.32 -10.91 13.34
N TYR A 12 -20.44 -9.58 13.53
CA TYR A 12 -20.55 -8.59 12.46
C TYR A 12 -19.42 -7.56 12.44
N MET A 13 -18.27 -7.82 13.03
CA MET A 13 -17.12 -6.94 12.87
C MET A 13 -16.56 -7.05 11.45
N PRO A 14 -16.54 -5.97 10.66
CA PRO A 14 -15.98 -6.00 9.31
C PRO A 14 -14.50 -6.35 9.37
N LYS A 15 -14.09 -7.27 8.53
CA LYS A 15 -12.70 -7.67 8.37
C LYS A 15 -11.99 -6.68 7.47
N ILE A 16 -11.16 -5.85 8.06
CA ILE A 16 -10.42 -4.79 7.38
C ILE A 16 -8.96 -5.22 7.21
N LYS A 17 -8.43 -5.09 6.01
CA LYS A 17 -7.01 -5.30 5.71
C LYS A 17 -6.37 -4.03 5.19
N VAL A 18 -5.13 -3.78 5.61
CA VAL A 18 -4.28 -2.72 5.06
C VAL A 18 -3.10 -3.34 4.36
N ILE A 19 -2.96 -3.06 3.08
CA ILE A 19 -1.92 -3.60 2.22
C ILE A 19 -0.94 -2.50 1.86
N GLY A 20 0.29 -2.63 2.35
CA GLY A 20 1.41 -1.77 1.97
C GLY A 20 2.14 -2.32 0.75
N VAL A 21 2.08 -1.61 -0.38
CA VAL A 21 2.68 -2.04 -1.64
C VAL A 21 3.97 -1.28 -1.91
N GLY A 22 5.06 -2.02 -2.11
CA GLY A 22 6.39 -1.47 -2.32
C GLY A 22 7.01 -0.84 -1.07
N GLY A 23 8.13 -0.11 -1.24
CA GLY A 23 8.87 0.45 -0.11
C GLY A 23 8.07 1.48 0.69
N GLY A 24 7.45 2.46 0.04
CA GLY A 24 6.65 3.50 0.73
C GLY A 24 5.44 2.90 1.47
N GLY A 25 4.66 2.03 0.80
CA GLY A 25 3.54 1.35 1.44
C GLY A 25 3.97 0.46 2.61
N GLY A 26 5.07 -0.27 2.46
CA GLY A 26 5.65 -1.09 3.53
C GLY A 26 6.09 -0.27 4.75
N ASN A 27 6.68 0.90 4.53
CA ASN A 27 7.05 1.83 5.61
C ASN A 27 5.81 2.36 6.34
N ALA A 28 4.75 2.75 5.62
CA ALA A 28 3.50 3.18 6.20
C ALA A 28 2.89 2.07 7.10
N VAL A 29 2.83 0.84 6.61
CA VAL A 29 2.38 -0.32 7.39
C VAL A 29 3.23 -0.53 8.63
N ASN A 30 4.56 -0.45 8.53
CA ASN A 30 5.44 -0.60 9.69
C ASN A 30 5.15 0.44 10.79
N ARG A 31 4.78 1.65 10.42
CA ARG A 31 4.38 2.72 11.35
C ARG A 31 3.02 2.45 11.97
N MET A 32 2.02 2.03 11.16
CA MET A 32 0.70 1.66 11.66
C MET A 32 0.78 0.53 12.69
N VAL A 33 1.58 -0.50 12.42
CA VAL A 33 1.81 -1.59 13.37
C VAL A 33 2.47 -1.09 14.67
N ALA A 34 3.40 -0.14 14.57
CA ALA A 34 4.06 0.43 15.76
C ALA A 34 3.12 1.31 16.62
N THR A 35 1.99 1.77 16.08
CA THR A 35 0.97 2.55 16.81
C THR A 35 -0.20 1.71 17.31
N GLU A 36 -0.09 0.38 17.25
CA GLU A 36 -1.07 -0.57 17.78
C GLU A 36 -2.51 -0.35 17.30
N VAL A 37 -2.69 -0.04 16.01
CA VAL A 37 -4.03 0.04 15.40
C VAL A 37 -4.70 -1.34 15.52
N LYS A 38 -5.88 -1.38 16.17
CA LYS A 38 -6.59 -2.62 16.49
C LYS A 38 -7.61 -2.97 15.40
N ASN A 39 -7.96 -4.26 15.33
CA ASN A 39 -9.01 -4.80 14.44
C ASN A 39 -8.70 -4.63 12.94
N VAL A 40 -7.43 -4.56 12.58
CA VAL A 40 -6.97 -4.46 11.20
C VAL A 40 -5.83 -5.46 10.98
N GLU A 41 -5.87 -6.18 9.89
CA GLU A 41 -4.78 -7.04 9.46
C GLU A 41 -3.84 -6.30 8.51
N PHE A 42 -2.55 -6.38 8.80
CA PHE A 42 -1.52 -5.70 8.00
C PHE A 42 -0.79 -6.66 7.09
N ILE A 43 -0.72 -6.31 5.81
CA ILE A 43 -0.06 -7.09 4.77
C ILE A 43 1.00 -6.22 4.10
N ALA A 44 2.20 -6.75 3.90
CA ALA A 44 3.24 -6.11 3.11
C ALA A 44 3.47 -6.88 1.82
N ILE A 45 3.44 -6.17 0.69
CA ILE A 45 3.69 -6.72 -0.65
C ILE A 45 4.89 -5.99 -1.25
N ASN A 46 5.91 -6.74 -1.66
CA ASN A 46 7.10 -6.14 -2.30
C ASN A 46 7.76 -7.12 -3.28
N THR A 47 8.49 -6.58 -4.24
CA THR A 47 9.40 -7.32 -5.13
C THR A 47 10.81 -7.45 -4.54
N ASP A 48 11.12 -6.69 -3.48
CA ASP A 48 12.40 -6.72 -2.77
C ASP A 48 12.27 -7.57 -1.51
N GLU A 49 12.91 -8.75 -1.53
CA GLU A 49 12.86 -9.71 -0.44
C GLU A 49 13.52 -9.16 0.84
N HIS A 50 14.62 -8.42 0.71
CA HIS A 50 15.33 -7.89 1.87
C HIS A 50 14.47 -6.87 2.62
N VAL A 51 13.86 -5.94 1.91
CA VAL A 51 12.93 -4.96 2.49
C VAL A 51 11.73 -5.65 3.12
N LEU A 52 11.20 -6.68 2.46
CA LEU A 52 10.04 -7.44 2.94
C LEU A 52 10.34 -8.20 4.24
N ARG A 53 11.53 -8.77 4.39
CA ARG A 53 11.96 -9.43 5.64
C ARG A 53 11.95 -8.47 6.84
N LEU A 54 12.28 -7.20 6.63
CA LEU A 54 12.31 -6.18 7.68
C LEU A 54 10.92 -5.61 8.02
N SER A 55 9.89 -5.95 7.24
CA SER A 55 8.53 -5.50 7.50
C SER A 55 7.99 -6.05 8.82
N LYS A 56 7.19 -5.23 9.52
CA LYS A 56 6.46 -5.57 10.75
C LYS A 56 5.04 -6.09 10.49
N ALA A 57 4.63 -6.16 9.22
CA ALA A 57 3.32 -6.69 8.84
C ALA A 57 3.16 -8.14 9.30
N SER A 58 1.92 -8.50 9.68
CA SER A 58 1.56 -9.87 10.09
C SER A 58 1.67 -10.87 8.95
N GLN A 59 1.39 -10.41 7.73
CA GLN A 59 1.52 -11.21 6.52
C GLN A 59 2.41 -10.48 5.50
N LYS A 60 3.17 -11.25 4.73
CA LYS A 60 4.16 -10.74 3.78
C LYS A 60 4.09 -11.56 2.51
N ILE A 61 4.01 -10.90 1.34
CA ILE A 61 4.12 -11.54 0.04
C ILE A 61 5.27 -10.93 -0.73
N GLN A 62 6.17 -11.77 -1.19
CA GLN A 62 7.11 -11.42 -2.24
C GLN A 62 6.44 -11.67 -3.58
N ILE A 63 6.20 -10.62 -4.35
CA ILE A 63 5.62 -10.71 -5.68
C ILE A 63 6.72 -10.77 -6.76
N GLY A 64 6.42 -11.48 -7.87
CA GLY A 64 7.32 -11.58 -9.00
C GLY A 64 8.64 -12.27 -8.68
N GLU A 65 8.60 -13.38 -7.96
CA GLU A 65 9.80 -14.12 -7.53
C GLU A 65 10.64 -14.57 -8.74
N LYS A 66 10.00 -15.08 -9.79
CA LYS A 66 10.67 -15.51 -11.01
C LYS A 66 11.23 -14.33 -11.81
N LEU A 67 10.44 -13.25 -11.89
CA LEU A 67 10.77 -12.06 -12.68
C LEU A 67 11.91 -11.25 -12.03
N THR A 68 11.82 -10.98 -10.72
CA THR A 68 12.73 -10.05 -10.03
C THR A 68 13.82 -10.74 -9.22
N ARG A 69 13.61 -12.02 -8.87
CA ARG A 69 14.51 -12.80 -8.00
C ARG A 69 14.80 -12.09 -6.66
N GLY A 70 13.79 -11.40 -6.12
CA GLY A 70 13.91 -10.66 -4.86
C GLY A 70 14.73 -9.38 -4.92
N LYS A 71 15.13 -8.90 -6.10
CA LYS A 71 16.02 -7.72 -6.27
C LYS A 71 15.26 -6.40 -6.47
N GLY A 72 13.93 -6.43 -6.33
CA GLY A 72 13.10 -5.26 -6.57
C GLY A 72 12.78 -5.00 -8.04
N ALA A 73 11.95 -3.99 -8.31
CA ALA A 73 11.49 -3.63 -9.66
C ALA A 73 12.37 -2.60 -10.38
N GLY A 74 13.51 -2.20 -9.82
CA GLY A 74 14.47 -1.28 -10.48
C GLY A 74 13.88 0.08 -10.87
N SER A 75 12.92 0.61 -10.11
CA SER A 75 12.18 1.85 -10.42
C SER A 75 11.41 1.80 -11.76
N MET A 76 11.06 0.62 -12.24
CA MET A 76 10.26 0.40 -13.45
C MET A 76 8.85 -0.08 -13.07
N PRO A 77 7.79 0.74 -13.25
CA PRO A 77 6.41 0.37 -12.92
C PRO A 77 5.93 -0.90 -13.64
N GLN A 78 6.32 -1.09 -14.90
CA GLN A 78 5.97 -2.29 -15.67
C GLN A 78 6.43 -3.57 -14.98
N ILE A 79 7.65 -3.59 -14.44
CA ILE A 79 8.16 -4.75 -13.68
C ILE A 79 7.33 -4.97 -12.41
N GLY A 80 6.92 -3.88 -11.74
CA GLY A 80 6.02 -3.97 -10.57
C GLY A 80 4.66 -4.56 -10.92
N GLN A 81 4.09 -4.15 -12.05
CA GLN A 81 2.83 -4.66 -12.57
C GLN A 81 2.92 -6.14 -12.93
N GLU A 82 3.90 -6.53 -13.73
CA GLU A 82 4.12 -7.92 -14.15
C GLU A 82 4.39 -8.83 -12.94
N ALA A 83 5.14 -8.34 -11.93
CA ALA A 83 5.39 -9.05 -10.70
C ALA A 83 4.10 -9.32 -9.90
N ALA A 84 3.18 -8.35 -9.85
CA ALA A 84 1.90 -8.53 -9.18
C ALA A 84 0.98 -9.47 -9.96
N GLU A 85 0.99 -9.43 -11.29
CA GLU A 85 0.23 -10.37 -12.12
C GLU A 85 0.79 -11.80 -12.00
N GLU A 86 2.10 -12.00 -11.89
CA GLU A 86 2.72 -13.30 -11.61
C GLU A 86 2.18 -13.93 -10.32
N SER A 87 1.98 -13.09 -9.28
CA SER A 87 1.55 -13.54 -7.95
C SER A 87 0.06 -13.32 -7.68
N ARG A 88 -0.76 -13.20 -8.74
CA ARG A 88 -2.20 -12.87 -8.65
C ARG A 88 -2.98 -13.81 -7.72
N ASP A 89 -2.75 -15.11 -7.83
CA ASP A 89 -3.46 -16.12 -7.04
C ASP A 89 -3.11 -16.03 -5.55
N GLU A 90 -1.86 -15.73 -5.23
CA GLU A 90 -1.40 -15.55 -3.86
C GLU A 90 -2.03 -14.30 -3.23
N ILE A 91 -2.08 -13.19 -3.99
CA ILE A 91 -2.73 -11.95 -3.56
C ILE A 91 -4.22 -12.20 -3.34
N ALA A 92 -4.90 -12.88 -4.27
CA ALA A 92 -6.31 -13.21 -4.13
C ALA A 92 -6.58 -14.12 -2.91
N ALA A 93 -5.71 -15.08 -2.63
CA ALA A 93 -5.82 -15.93 -1.46
C ALA A 93 -5.76 -15.15 -0.14
N LEU A 94 -4.91 -14.13 -0.05
CA LEU A 94 -4.81 -13.26 1.13
C LEU A 94 -6.01 -12.33 1.30
N LEU A 95 -6.74 -12.05 0.23
CA LEU A 95 -7.91 -11.18 0.26
C LEU A 95 -9.21 -11.92 0.60
N LYS A 96 -9.17 -13.24 0.75
CA LYS A 96 -10.37 -14.02 1.13
C LYS A 96 -10.92 -13.54 2.47
N ASP A 97 -12.26 -13.58 2.57
CA ASP A 97 -13.00 -13.22 3.77
C ASP A 97 -12.70 -11.79 4.26
N THR A 98 -12.49 -10.85 3.34
CA THR A 98 -12.22 -9.44 3.61
C THR A 98 -13.41 -8.60 3.15
N ASP A 99 -13.90 -7.71 4.02
CA ASP A 99 -15.00 -6.80 3.70
C ASP A 99 -14.50 -5.48 3.11
N MET A 100 -13.33 -5.01 3.58
CA MET A 100 -12.74 -3.75 3.14
C MET A 100 -11.21 -3.84 3.10
N VAL A 101 -10.62 -3.25 2.07
CA VAL A 101 -9.17 -3.18 1.93
C VAL A 101 -8.70 -1.76 1.65
N PHE A 102 -7.66 -1.37 2.38
CA PHE A 102 -6.88 -0.17 2.08
C PHE A 102 -5.60 -0.58 1.36
N VAL A 103 -5.39 -0.02 0.17
CA VAL A 103 -4.16 -0.21 -0.60
C VAL A 103 -3.33 1.05 -0.49
N THR A 104 -2.20 0.96 0.21
CA THR A 104 -1.30 2.12 0.41
C THR A 104 0.02 1.94 -0.33
N ALA A 105 0.46 3.00 -1.01
CA ALA A 105 1.71 3.00 -1.78
C ALA A 105 2.30 4.40 -1.93
N GLY A 106 3.63 4.46 -2.03
CA GLY A 106 4.33 5.65 -2.53
C GLY A 106 4.44 5.56 -4.06
N MET A 107 3.80 6.50 -4.76
CA MET A 107 3.83 6.53 -6.22
C MET A 107 5.10 7.16 -6.76
N GLY A 108 5.52 6.74 -7.96
CA GLY A 108 6.71 7.22 -8.65
C GLY A 108 7.90 6.25 -8.62
N GLY A 109 7.80 5.15 -7.85
CA GLY A 109 8.75 4.04 -7.87
C GLY A 109 8.33 2.92 -8.83
N GLY A 110 8.97 1.76 -8.74
CA GLY A 110 8.63 0.60 -9.55
C GLY A 110 7.48 -0.20 -8.94
N THR A 111 7.72 -0.84 -7.81
CA THR A 111 6.77 -1.78 -7.19
C THR A 111 5.47 -1.11 -6.79
N GLY A 112 5.51 -0.03 -6.00
CA GLY A 112 4.29 0.65 -5.52
C GLY A 112 3.43 1.14 -6.68
N THR A 113 4.03 1.80 -7.66
CA THR A 113 3.33 2.38 -8.81
C THR A 113 2.69 1.32 -9.70
N GLY A 114 3.41 0.23 -9.99
CA GLY A 114 2.92 -0.80 -10.92
C GLY A 114 2.04 -1.84 -10.25
N ALA A 115 2.37 -2.28 -9.04
CA ALA A 115 1.65 -3.36 -8.38
C ALA A 115 0.36 -2.90 -7.67
N ALA A 116 0.29 -1.66 -7.14
CA ALA A 116 -0.89 -1.20 -6.40
C ALA A 116 -2.18 -1.23 -7.25
N PRO A 117 -2.20 -0.82 -8.54
CA PRO A 117 -3.38 -0.96 -9.39
C PRO A 117 -3.82 -2.42 -9.56
N VAL A 118 -2.87 -3.36 -9.69
CA VAL A 118 -3.17 -4.79 -9.84
C VAL A 118 -3.79 -5.35 -8.56
N VAL A 119 -3.20 -5.05 -7.41
CA VAL A 119 -3.73 -5.46 -6.10
C VAL A 119 -5.15 -4.92 -5.89
N ALA A 120 -5.36 -3.64 -6.17
CA ALA A 120 -6.67 -3.01 -6.05
C ALA A 120 -7.70 -3.64 -7.00
N LYS A 121 -7.31 -3.95 -8.24
CA LYS A 121 -8.18 -4.62 -9.21
C LYS A 121 -8.59 -6.00 -8.74
N ILE A 122 -7.66 -6.78 -8.19
CA ILE A 122 -7.97 -8.11 -7.64
C ILE A 122 -9.02 -7.99 -6.52
N ALA A 123 -8.83 -7.05 -5.59
CA ALA A 123 -9.77 -6.81 -4.51
C ALA A 123 -11.16 -6.41 -5.03
N LYS A 124 -11.21 -5.50 -5.98
CA LYS A 124 -12.46 -5.04 -6.60
C LYS A 124 -13.17 -6.16 -7.37
N ASP A 125 -12.44 -6.96 -8.13
CA ASP A 125 -12.98 -8.13 -8.85
C ASP A 125 -13.58 -9.19 -7.89
N MET A 126 -13.10 -9.24 -6.64
CA MET A 126 -13.63 -10.08 -5.56
C MET A 126 -14.82 -9.45 -4.82
N GLY A 127 -15.26 -8.24 -5.20
CA GLY A 127 -16.37 -7.53 -4.55
C GLY A 127 -16.02 -6.86 -3.21
N ILE A 128 -14.73 -6.70 -2.92
CA ILE A 128 -14.23 -6.09 -1.67
C ILE A 128 -14.22 -4.57 -1.82
N LEU A 129 -14.74 -3.85 -0.83
CA LEU A 129 -14.66 -2.38 -0.80
C LEU A 129 -13.19 -1.94 -0.76
N THR A 130 -12.73 -1.26 -1.82
CA THR A 130 -11.33 -0.97 -2.04
C THR A 130 -11.04 0.52 -2.00
N VAL A 131 -10.19 0.94 -1.06
CA VAL A 131 -9.75 2.34 -0.90
C VAL A 131 -8.25 2.44 -1.16
N GLY A 132 -7.88 3.32 -2.08
CA GLY A 132 -6.48 3.66 -2.33
C GLY A 132 -6.05 4.87 -1.49
N VAL A 133 -4.89 4.78 -0.84
CA VAL A 133 -4.26 5.91 -0.12
C VAL A 133 -2.80 5.99 -0.55
N VAL A 134 -2.46 7.01 -1.34
CA VAL A 134 -1.15 7.07 -1.99
C VAL A 134 -0.51 8.45 -1.89
N THR A 135 0.83 8.47 -1.89
CA THR A 135 1.58 9.72 -1.94
C THR A 135 2.10 10.02 -3.34
N LYS A 136 2.14 11.32 -3.70
CA LYS A 136 2.92 11.80 -4.84
C LYS A 136 4.32 12.19 -4.39
N PRO A 137 5.37 11.94 -5.21
CA PRO A 137 6.75 12.27 -4.86
C PRO A 137 6.95 13.77 -4.66
N PHE A 138 8.02 14.12 -3.95
CA PHE A 138 8.48 15.50 -3.85
C PHE A 138 9.04 16.00 -5.19
N ALA A 139 9.01 17.32 -5.42
CA ALA A 139 9.54 17.92 -6.64
C ALA A 139 11.04 17.63 -6.86
N PHE A 140 11.84 17.55 -5.78
CA PHE A 140 13.26 17.23 -5.84
C PHE A 140 13.57 15.79 -6.28
N GLU A 141 12.58 14.87 -6.24
CA GLU A 141 12.78 13.51 -6.73
C GLU A 141 12.81 13.41 -8.26
N GLY A 142 12.44 14.47 -8.94
CA GLY A 142 12.60 14.66 -10.39
C GLY A 142 11.35 14.36 -11.21
N LYS A 143 11.32 14.93 -12.41
CA LYS A 143 10.17 14.85 -13.33
C LYS A 143 9.79 13.42 -13.70
N ARG A 144 10.76 12.53 -13.91
CA ARG A 144 10.50 11.14 -14.26
C ARG A 144 9.62 10.44 -13.21
N ARG A 145 9.97 10.60 -11.93
CA ARG A 145 9.19 10.01 -10.82
C ARG A 145 7.79 10.59 -10.75
N MET A 146 7.66 11.91 -10.96
CA MET A 146 6.35 12.56 -10.97
C MET A 146 5.47 12.03 -12.11
N THR A 147 5.98 11.91 -13.33
CA THR A 147 5.23 11.37 -14.47
C THR A 147 4.81 9.92 -14.23
N GLN A 148 5.72 9.08 -13.71
CA GLN A 148 5.38 7.71 -13.34
C GLN A 148 4.29 7.66 -12.26
N ALA A 149 4.36 8.54 -11.25
CA ALA A 149 3.35 8.63 -10.21
C ALA A 149 1.97 9.00 -10.77
N GLU A 150 1.91 9.96 -11.68
CA GLU A 150 0.65 10.39 -12.30
C GLU A 150 0.00 9.30 -13.15
N GLN A 151 0.80 8.53 -13.89
CA GLN A 151 0.31 7.37 -14.63
C GLN A 151 -0.24 6.29 -13.70
N GLY A 152 0.52 5.89 -12.68
CA GLY A 152 0.08 4.88 -11.73
C GLY A 152 -1.14 5.30 -10.91
N ILE A 153 -1.27 6.60 -10.58
CA ILE A 153 -2.46 7.14 -9.92
C ILE A 153 -3.68 7.04 -10.84
N ALA A 154 -3.53 7.35 -12.13
CA ALA A 154 -4.63 7.23 -13.09
C ALA A 154 -5.09 5.78 -13.23
N GLU A 155 -4.16 4.82 -13.31
CA GLU A 155 -4.47 3.39 -13.35
C GLU A 155 -5.13 2.91 -12.05
N LEU A 156 -4.62 3.31 -10.89
CA LEU A 156 -5.19 2.95 -9.59
C LEU A 156 -6.60 3.51 -9.42
N SER A 157 -6.84 4.74 -9.86
CA SER A 157 -8.16 5.41 -9.77
C SER A 157 -9.27 4.62 -10.47
N ALA A 158 -8.96 3.92 -11.56
CA ALA A 158 -9.91 3.06 -12.24
C ALA A 158 -10.22 1.74 -11.48
N CYS A 159 -9.36 1.37 -10.55
CA CYS A 159 -9.41 0.10 -9.85
C CYS A 159 -9.91 0.18 -8.39
N VAL A 160 -10.15 1.39 -7.86
CA VAL A 160 -10.61 1.60 -6.48
C VAL A 160 -11.99 2.22 -6.43
N ASP A 161 -12.68 2.11 -5.28
CA ASP A 161 -13.96 2.76 -5.03
C ASP A 161 -13.76 4.20 -4.52
N SER A 162 -12.66 4.43 -3.80
CA SER A 162 -12.23 5.75 -3.34
C SER A 162 -10.71 5.87 -3.41
N LEU A 163 -10.21 7.05 -3.73
CA LEU A 163 -8.78 7.33 -3.82
C LEU A 163 -8.42 8.61 -3.08
N ILE A 164 -7.52 8.47 -2.12
CA ILE A 164 -6.91 9.60 -1.40
C ILE A 164 -5.49 9.78 -1.91
N ILE A 165 -5.21 10.97 -2.43
CA ILE A 165 -3.88 11.32 -2.94
C ILE A 165 -3.27 12.38 -2.05
N VAL A 166 -2.10 12.10 -1.48
CA VAL A 166 -1.33 13.03 -0.65
C VAL A 166 -0.12 13.52 -1.43
N PRO A 167 -0.12 14.77 -1.91
CA PRO A 167 1.08 15.35 -2.51
C PRO A 167 2.12 15.64 -1.42
N ASN A 168 3.28 14.94 -1.45
CA ASN A 168 4.35 15.15 -0.45
C ASN A 168 4.79 16.61 -0.35
N GLU A 169 4.74 17.34 -1.45
CA GLU A 169 5.09 18.76 -1.49
C GLU A 169 4.25 19.62 -0.54
N ARG A 170 2.99 19.24 -0.31
CA ARG A 170 2.10 19.97 0.62
C ARG A 170 2.48 19.78 2.10
N LEU A 171 3.22 18.72 2.42
CA LEU A 171 3.68 18.46 3.79
C LEU A 171 4.61 19.58 4.30
N LYS A 172 5.29 20.29 3.38
CA LYS A 172 6.14 21.45 3.70
C LYS A 172 5.37 22.60 4.38
N TYR A 173 4.05 22.66 4.18
CA TYR A 173 3.21 23.74 4.71
C TYR A 173 2.47 23.35 5.99
N VAL A 174 2.43 22.06 6.33
CA VAL A 174 1.67 21.53 7.47
C VAL A 174 2.59 21.14 8.63
N SER A 175 3.87 20.96 8.36
CA SER A 175 4.85 20.58 9.37
C SER A 175 5.38 21.83 10.11
N ASP A 176 5.24 21.84 11.44
CA ASP A 176 5.83 22.85 12.32
C ASP A 176 7.36 22.77 12.36
N THR A 177 7.93 21.72 11.81
CA THR A 177 9.39 21.51 11.75
C THR A 177 9.90 21.69 10.33
N SER A 178 11.09 22.26 10.18
CA SER A 178 11.76 22.39 8.88
C SER A 178 11.92 21.02 8.23
N ILE A 179 11.36 20.86 7.03
CA ILE A 179 11.52 19.63 6.26
C ILE A 179 12.91 19.60 5.65
N THR A 180 13.70 18.64 6.11
CA THR A 180 15.02 18.30 5.56
C THR A 180 14.92 17.05 4.68
N LEU A 181 15.92 16.80 3.83
CA LEU A 181 15.96 15.56 3.07
C LEU A 181 15.93 14.29 3.95
N GLN A 182 16.42 14.38 5.18
CA GLN A 182 16.48 13.25 6.11
C GLN A 182 15.11 12.90 6.71
N ASN A 183 14.26 13.90 6.99
CA ASN A 183 12.95 13.67 7.61
C ASN A 183 11.77 13.70 6.64
N ALA A 184 11.97 14.17 5.40
CA ALA A 184 10.91 14.32 4.41
C ALA A 184 10.13 13.04 4.14
N PHE A 185 10.84 11.94 3.93
CA PHE A 185 10.20 10.65 3.68
C PHE A 185 9.50 10.09 4.93
N ALA A 186 10.08 10.32 6.10
CA ALA A 186 9.45 9.94 7.36
C ALA A 186 8.11 10.65 7.58
N ILE A 187 8.03 11.94 7.27
CA ILE A 187 6.78 12.71 7.36
C ILE A 187 5.76 12.22 6.32
N ALA A 188 6.20 11.92 5.09
CA ALA A 188 5.31 11.37 4.06
C ALA A 188 4.72 10.00 4.47
N ASP A 189 5.52 9.13 5.06
CA ASP A 189 5.07 7.83 5.55
C ASP A 189 4.08 7.98 6.73
N ASP A 190 4.25 9.00 7.60
CA ASP A 190 3.32 9.28 8.71
C ASP A 190 1.93 9.72 8.22
N VAL A 191 1.85 10.39 7.08
CA VAL A 191 0.57 10.84 6.51
C VAL A 191 -0.24 9.69 5.89
N LEU A 192 0.42 8.61 5.48
CA LEU A 192 -0.25 7.40 5.01
C LEU A 192 -0.86 6.57 6.14
N ARG A 193 -0.51 6.87 7.36
CA ARG A 193 -1.05 6.24 8.57
C ARG A 193 -2.46 6.75 8.90
#